data_06d15d3dce6e234e03c859cfae75e240
#
_entry.id   06d15d3dce6e234e03c859cfae75e240
#
_cell.length_a   1.000
_cell.length_b   1.000
_cell.length_c   1.000
_cell.angle_alpha   90.00
_cell.angle_beta   90.00
_cell.angle_gamma   90.00
#
_symmetry.space_group_name_H-M   'P 1'
#
loop_
_entity.id
_entity.type
_entity.pdbx_description
1 polymer ?
#
loop_
_entity_poly.entity_id
_entity_poly.type
_entity_poly.pdbx_seq_one_letter_code
_entity_poly.pdbx_strand_id
1 'polypeptide(L)'
;MTDPTKATVVSVNLSPRKTMRKKPGERGTLVLDRGFEDDAHAGDWHRQVSLLALESIQSMVDKGLDVGPGDFAENITTSGIDLLSLPVGSVLRIGTGSLVEISQIGKVCHAKCAIYYQAGDCVMPREGLFAVVREAGEIVVGDVIEIVSLGDGTCDRTPAEAIAEFEAEKAAEAAEKAAAAATAGKACAPASAATRSKR
;
A
#
# COMPACT_ATOMS: atom_id res chain seq x y z
N MET A 1 13.96 20.82 -10.12
CA MET A 1 13.50 21.00 -8.72
C MET A 1 12.02 20.65 -8.73
N THR A 2 11.64 19.53 -8.10
CA THR A 2 10.25 19.11 -7.98
C THR A 2 9.52 20.06 -7.03
N ASP A 3 8.35 20.51 -7.41
CA ASP A 3 7.47 21.31 -6.57
C ASP A 3 6.95 20.41 -5.43
N PRO A 4 7.25 20.68 -4.15
CA PRO A 4 6.85 19.84 -3.03
C PRO A 4 5.33 19.82 -2.78
N THR A 5 4.58 20.61 -3.55
CA THR A 5 3.10 20.66 -3.46
C THR A 5 2.42 19.78 -4.50
N LYS A 6 3.17 19.14 -5.40
CA LYS A 6 2.59 18.28 -6.45
C LYS A 6 2.86 16.81 -6.17
N ALA A 7 1.81 16.02 -6.32
CA ALA A 7 1.91 14.58 -6.32
C ALA A 7 2.75 14.10 -7.53
N THR A 8 3.77 13.28 -7.29
CA THR A 8 4.70 12.85 -8.33
C THR A 8 5.10 11.38 -8.20
N VAL A 9 5.54 10.81 -9.33
CA VAL A 9 6.21 9.51 -9.39
C VAL A 9 7.65 9.66 -8.91
N VAL A 10 8.01 8.95 -7.86
CA VAL A 10 9.36 8.93 -7.28
C VAL A 10 10.20 7.82 -7.89
N SER A 11 9.59 6.67 -8.18
CA SER A 11 10.28 5.52 -8.77
C SER A 11 9.30 4.63 -9.53
N VAL A 12 9.76 4.05 -10.62
CA VAL A 12 9.08 2.98 -11.35
C VAL A 12 9.82 1.68 -11.10
N ASN A 13 9.16 0.71 -10.44
CA ASN A 13 9.81 -0.49 -9.94
C ASN A 13 9.27 -1.72 -10.67
N LEU A 14 10.16 -2.49 -11.29
CA LEU A 14 9.80 -3.66 -12.09
C LEU A 14 10.57 -4.90 -11.65
N SER A 15 9.99 -6.06 -11.86
CA SER A 15 10.62 -7.35 -11.61
C SER A 15 10.26 -8.37 -12.70
N PRO A 16 11.24 -9.01 -13.33
CA PRO A 16 10.99 -10.05 -14.35
C PRO A 16 10.51 -11.37 -13.76
N ARG A 17 10.48 -11.50 -12.42
CA ARG A 17 10.04 -12.72 -11.72
C ARG A 17 9.18 -12.38 -10.52
N LYS A 18 8.15 -13.19 -10.27
CA LYS A 18 7.35 -13.14 -9.04
C LYS A 18 8.22 -13.48 -7.81
N THR A 19 7.81 -13.06 -6.63
CA THR A 19 8.50 -13.31 -5.35
C THR A 19 9.86 -12.64 -5.17
N MET A 20 10.24 -11.73 -6.06
CA MET A 20 11.44 -10.90 -5.93
C MET A 20 11.06 -9.46 -5.58
N ARG A 21 11.97 -8.76 -4.90
CA ARG A 21 11.89 -7.30 -4.78
C ARG A 21 11.94 -6.70 -6.18
N LYS A 22 11.19 -5.65 -6.40
CA LYS A 22 11.24 -4.92 -7.66
C LYS A 22 12.47 -4.02 -7.69
N LYS A 23 13.04 -3.85 -8.87
CA LYS A 23 14.20 -2.99 -9.06
C LYS A 23 13.72 -1.59 -9.43
N PRO A 24 14.17 -0.55 -8.72
CA PRO A 24 13.94 0.83 -9.10
C PRO A 24 14.49 1.12 -10.51
N GLY A 25 13.70 1.84 -11.29
CA GLY A 25 14.02 2.33 -12.61
C GLY A 25 13.46 3.73 -12.83
N GLU A 26 13.80 4.32 -13.95
CA GLU A 26 13.40 5.70 -14.29
C GLU A 26 12.07 5.74 -15.05
N ARG A 27 11.71 4.66 -15.75
CA ARG A 27 10.50 4.58 -16.60
C ARG A 27 9.98 3.17 -16.77
N GLY A 28 8.74 3.08 -17.25
CA GLY A 28 8.11 1.84 -17.67
C GLY A 28 6.87 2.11 -18.51
N THR A 29 6.47 1.15 -19.33
CA THR A 29 5.29 1.24 -20.20
C THR A 29 4.11 0.51 -19.59
N LEU A 30 3.00 1.22 -19.36
CA LEU A 30 1.72 0.65 -19.01
C LEU A 30 0.99 0.15 -20.26
N VAL A 31 0.46 -1.06 -20.16
CA VAL A 31 -0.36 -1.70 -21.19
C VAL A 31 -1.79 -1.81 -20.69
N LEU A 32 -2.74 -1.42 -21.54
CA LEU A 32 -4.18 -1.47 -21.26
C LEU A 32 -4.59 -2.86 -20.74
N ASP A 33 -5.37 -2.89 -19.66
CA ASP A 33 -5.90 -4.08 -19.02
C ASP A 33 -4.84 -5.13 -18.61
N ARG A 34 -3.57 -4.72 -18.43
CA ARG A 34 -2.49 -5.63 -18.13
C ARG A 34 -1.55 -5.18 -17.01
N GLY A 35 -1.13 -3.91 -17.00
CA GLY A 35 -0.09 -3.39 -16.11
C GLY A 35 1.21 -3.09 -16.85
N PHE A 36 2.36 -3.08 -16.16
CA PHE A 36 3.65 -2.80 -16.79
C PHE A 36 4.11 -3.94 -17.70
N GLU A 37 4.61 -3.60 -18.89
CA GLU A 37 5.00 -4.54 -19.96
C GLU A 37 6.01 -5.58 -19.48
N ASP A 38 7.03 -5.17 -18.75
CA ASP A 38 8.15 -6.02 -18.30
C ASP A 38 8.01 -6.48 -16.83
N ASP A 39 6.83 -6.39 -16.24
CA ASP A 39 6.61 -6.83 -14.86
C ASP A 39 5.94 -8.20 -14.79
N ALA A 40 6.51 -9.09 -13.98
CA ALA A 40 6.00 -10.46 -13.82
C ALA A 40 4.63 -10.55 -13.16
N HIS A 41 4.14 -9.47 -12.54
CA HIS A 41 2.81 -9.41 -11.92
C HIS A 41 1.75 -8.82 -12.87
N ALA A 42 2.16 -8.34 -14.07
CA ALA A 42 1.25 -7.89 -15.10
C ALA A 42 0.31 -9.03 -15.54
N GLY A 43 -0.95 -8.70 -15.80
CA GLY A 43 -1.95 -9.69 -16.24
C GLY A 43 -3.35 -9.14 -16.21
N ASP A 44 -4.29 -9.93 -16.73
CA ASP A 44 -5.72 -9.62 -16.76
C ASP A 44 -6.38 -9.96 -15.41
N TRP A 45 -6.19 -9.08 -14.45
CA TRP A 45 -6.75 -9.19 -13.10
C TRP A 45 -6.91 -7.80 -12.46
N HIS A 46 -7.42 -7.71 -11.25
CA HIS A 46 -7.69 -6.43 -10.59
C HIS A 46 -6.45 -5.75 -9.96
N ARG A 47 -5.31 -6.42 -9.86
CA ARG A 47 -4.07 -5.87 -9.28
C ARG A 47 -2.97 -5.78 -10.34
N GLN A 48 -3.25 -5.07 -11.44
CA GLN A 48 -2.34 -4.92 -12.58
C GLN A 48 -1.14 -4.06 -12.24
N VAL A 49 -1.35 -3.01 -11.44
CA VAL A 49 -0.33 -2.06 -10.99
C VAL A 49 -0.47 -1.88 -9.48
N SER A 50 0.64 -1.78 -8.78
CA SER A 50 0.65 -1.46 -7.35
C SER A 50 1.34 -0.13 -7.08
N LEU A 51 0.74 0.67 -6.19
CA LEU A 51 1.25 1.97 -5.77
C LEU A 51 1.54 1.96 -4.27
N LEU A 52 2.59 2.65 -3.85
CA LEU A 52 2.91 2.87 -2.44
C LEU A 52 3.51 4.27 -2.28
N ALA A 53 3.10 4.99 -1.23
CA ALA A 53 3.66 6.28 -0.93
C ALA A 53 5.08 6.15 -0.37
N LEU A 54 5.97 7.05 -0.75
CA LEU A 54 7.33 7.15 -0.19
C LEU A 54 7.27 7.42 1.32
N GLU A 55 6.27 8.15 1.76
CA GLU A 55 5.98 8.45 3.15
C GLU A 55 5.72 7.18 3.97
N SER A 56 5.02 6.19 3.37
CA SER A 56 4.82 4.87 3.97
C SER A 56 6.13 4.08 4.07
N ILE A 57 6.97 4.13 3.02
CA ILE A 57 8.30 3.53 3.03
C ILE A 57 9.17 4.17 4.13
N GLN A 58 9.15 5.50 4.24
CA GLN A 58 9.90 6.24 5.25
C GLN A 58 9.50 5.82 6.66
N SER A 59 8.22 5.55 6.91
CA SER A 59 7.76 5.06 8.22
C SER A 59 8.41 3.73 8.62
N MET A 60 8.79 2.90 7.65
CA MET A 60 9.49 1.64 7.89
C MET A 60 11.00 1.86 8.09
N VAL A 61 11.60 2.83 7.39
CA VAL A 61 12.98 3.27 7.63
C VAL A 61 13.12 3.83 9.05
N ASP A 62 12.16 4.62 9.51
CA ASP A 62 12.14 5.18 10.87
C ASP A 62 12.02 4.10 11.97
N LYS A 63 11.48 2.92 11.61
CA LYS A 63 11.50 1.71 12.47
C LYS A 63 12.83 0.94 12.43
N GLY A 64 13.83 1.45 11.69
CA GLY A 64 15.17 0.88 11.61
C GLY A 64 15.38 -0.15 10.49
N LEU A 65 14.49 -0.22 9.50
CA LEU A 65 14.69 -1.08 8.34
C LEU A 65 15.53 -0.38 7.26
N ASP A 66 16.38 -1.16 6.61
CA ASP A 66 17.11 -0.74 5.40
C ASP A 66 16.26 -1.12 4.17
N VAL A 67 15.34 -0.23 3.81
CA VAL A 67 14.38 -0.43 2.70
C VAL A 67 14.20 0.86 1.92
N GLY A 68 13.83 0.71 0.64
CA GLY A 68 13.57 1.80 -0.28
C GLY A 68 12.52 1.44 -1.33
N PRO A 69 12.36 2.27 -2.38
CA PRO A 69 11.47 2.00 -3.48
C PRO A 69 11.68 0.61 -4.10
N GLY A 70 10.58 -0.12 -4.36
CA GLY A 70 10.60 -1.47 -4.93
C GLY A 70 10.71 -2.61 -3.93
N ASP A 71 11.17 -2.34 -2.70
CA ASP A 71 11.37 -3.37 -1.69
C ASP A 71 10.08 -3.99 -1.16
N PHE A 72 8.98 -3.27 -1.24
CA PHE A 72 7.63 -3.74 -0.88
C PHE A 72 6.90 -4.39 -2.06
N ALA A 73 7.59 -4.54 -3.19
CA ALA A 73 7.10 -5.06 -4.47
C ALA A 73 6.04 -4.16 -5.13
N GLU A 74 5.98 -2.88 -4.77
CA GLU A 74 5.19 -1.88 -5.47
C GLU A 74 5.78 -1.55 -6.84
N ASN A 75 4.93 -1.19 -7.80
CA ASN A 75 5.34 -0.77 -9.14
C ASN A 75 5.66 0.73 -9.19
N ILE A 76 4.83 1.55 -8.57
CA ILE A 76 4.98 3.00 -8.58
C ILE A 76 5.14 3.45 -7.13
N THR A 77 6.30 4.04 -6.84
CA THR A 77 6.48 4.78 -5.59
C THR A 77 6.08 6.23 -5.85
N THR A 78 5.16 6.75 -5.05
CA THR A 78 4.61 8.12 -5.19
C THR A 78 5.07 9.00 -4.05
N SER A 79 4.97 10.31 -4.18
CA SER A 79 5.10 11.27 -3.08
C SER A 79 4.13 12.43 -3.28
N GLY A 80 3.74 13.07 -2.17
CA GLY A 80 2.89 14.26 -2.20
C GLY A 80 1.42 14.00 -2.46
N ILE A 81 0.95 12.73 -2.33
CA ILE A 81 -0.45 12.34 -2.44
C ILE A 81 -0.81 11.41 -1.28
N ASP A 82 -1.92 11.70 -0.61
CA ASP A 82 -2.50 10.77 0.36
C ASP A 82 -3.30 9.69 -0.38
N LEU A 83 -2.58 8.61 -0.73
CA LEU A 83 -3.17 7.47 -1.43
C LEU A 83 -4.31 6.83 -0.63
N LEU A 84 -4.24 6.83 0.70
CA LEU A 84 -5.22 6.17 1.57
C LEU A 84 -6.55 6.92 1.66
N SER A 85 -6.56 8.21 1.30
CA SER A 85 -7.79 8.99 1.22
C SER A 85 -8.61 8.70 -0.05
N LEU A 86 -8.03 7.97 -1.02
CA LEU A 86 -8.67 7.69 -2.31
C LEU A 86 -9.56 6.46 -2.22
N PRO A 87 -10.88 6.57 -2.43
CA PRO A 87 -11.75 5.40 -2.52
C PRO A 87 -11.40 4.49 -3.71
N VAL A 88 -11.74 3.20 -3.62
CA VAL A 88 -11.77 2.31 -4.79
C VAL A 88 -12.65 2.92 -5.87
N GLY A 89 -12.26 2.77 -7.14
CA GLY A 89 -12.88 3.43 -8.29
C GLY A 89 -12.32 4.83 -8.60
N SER A 90 -11.44 5.39 -7.74
CA SER A 90 -10.79 6.65 -8.06
C SER A 90 -9.86 6.50 -9.26
N VAL A 91 -9.88 7.49 -10.15
CA VAL A 91 -9.06 7.50 -11.37
C VAL A 91 -7.93 8.51 -11.23
N LEU A 92 -6.72 8.04 -11.45
CA LEU A 92 -5.50 8.86 -11.46
C LEU A 92 -4.96 8.97 -12.88
N ARG A 93 -4.61 10.20 -13.28
CA ARG A 93 -3.74 10.44 -14.45
C ARG A 93 -2.31 10.50 -13.97
N ILE A 94 -1.42 9.78 -14.66
CA ILE A 94 0.02 9.79 -14.38
C ILE A 94 0.74 10.23 -15.63
N GLY A 95 1.52 11.30 -15.53
CA GLY A 95 2.19 11.90 -16.67
C GLY A 95 1.21 12.50 -17.68
N THR A 96 1.52 12.36 -18.97
CA THR A 96 0.78 13.05 -20.04
C THR A 96 -0.43 12.28 -20.57
N GLY A 97 -0.59 10.98 -20.26
CA GLY A 97 -1.65 10.22 -20.91
C GLY A 97 -2.09 8.92 -20.22
N SER A 98 -1.34 8.40 -19.27
CA SER A 98 -1.73 7.13 -18.63
C SER A 98 -2.83 7.35 -17.60
N LEU A 99 -3.88 6.51 -17.63
CA LEU A 99 -4.92 6.46 -16.61
C LEU A 99 -4.91 5.13 -15.90
N VAL A 100 -4.97 5.18 -14.57
CA VAL A 100 -5.16 4.01 -13.72
C VAL A 100 -6.33 4.23 -12.78
N GLU A 101 -7.13 3.20 -12.55
CA GLU A 101 -8.26 3.22 -11.63
C GLU A 101 -7.96 2.34 -10.42
N ILE A 102 -8.14 2.89 -9.23
CA ILE A 102 -7.91 2.16 -7.98
C ILE A 102 -8.92 1.02 -7.87
N SER A 103 -8.41 -0.20 -7.81
CA SER A 103 -9.20 -1.42 -7.75
C SER A 103 -9.23 -2.06 -6.37
N GLN A 104 -8.20 -1.80 -5.55
CA GLN A 104 -8.11 -2.38 -4.20
C GLN A 104 -7.18 -1.55 -3.32
N ILE A 105 -7.52 -1.44 -2.04
CA ILE A 105 -6.67 -0.86 -0.99
C ILE A 105 -6.22 -2.01 -0.09
N GLY A 106 -4.91 -2.10 0.15
CA GLY A 106 -4.33 -3.18 0.93
C GLY A 106 -4.37 -4.55 0.24
N LYS A 107 -3.83 -5.54 0.89
CA LYS A 107 -3.92 -6.95 0.46
C LYS A 107 -3.65 -7.89 1.62
N VAL A 108 -4.31 -9.04 1.63
CA VAL A 108 -3.95 -10.16 2.50
C VAL A 108 -2.65 -10.78 2.02
N CYS A 109 -1.65 -10.88 2.90
CA CYS A 109 -0.41 -11.59 2.62
C CYS A 109 -0.53 -13.03 3.13
N HIS A 110 -0.63 -14.00 2.23
CA HIS A 110 -0.71 -15.43 2.57
C HIS A 110 0.54 -15.96 3.32
N ALA A 111 1.68 -15.29 3.19
CA ALA A 111 2.90 -15.59 3.93
C ALA A 111 3.61 -14.30 4.34
N LYS A 112 4.10 -14.26 5.57
CA LYS A 112 4.91 -13.16 6.07
C LYS A 112 6.27 -13.15 5.37
N CYS A 113 6.68 -12.00 4.84
CA CYS A 113 7.97 -11.82 4.16
C CYS A 113 9.08 -11.41 5.13
N ALA A 114 10.31 -11.29 4.63
CA ALA A 114 11.47 -10.89 5.44
C ALA A 114 11.27 -9.52 6.14
N ILE A 115 10.61 -8.56 5.48
CA ILE A 115 10.30 -7.25 6.06
C ILE A 115 9.42 -7.40 7.29
N TYR A 116 8.36 -8.22 7.20
CA TYR A 116 7.48 -8.47 8.34
C TYR A 116 8.23 -9.10 9.52
N TYR A 117 9.12 -10.07 9.26
CA TYR A 117 9.89 -10.71 10.34
C TYR A 117 10.90 -9.77 11.00
N GLN A 118 11.42 -8.77 10.29
CA GLN A 118 12.37 -7.80 10.82
C GLN A 118 11.68 -6.69 11.64
N ALA A 119 10.55 -6.17 11.15
CA ALA A 119 9.85 -5.03 11.76
C ALA A 119 8.68 -5.44 12.66
N GLY A 120 8.21 -6.69 12.59
CA GLY A 120 6.94 -7.11 13.18
C GLY A 120 5.71 -6.55 12.46
N ASP A 121 5.92 -5.82 11.36
CA ASP A 121 4.91 -5.05 10.63
C ASP A 121 5.28 -4.91 9.14
N CYS A 122 4.30 -4.55 8.29
CA CYS A 122 4.52 -4.21 6.89
C CYS A 122 3.44 -3.23 6.43
N VAL A 123 3.84 -2.21 5.67
CA VAL A 123 2.93 -1.18 5.15
C VAL A 123 2.08 -1.67 3.96
N MET A 124 2.61 -2.55 3.12
CA MET A 124 1.94 -2.98 1.89
C MET A 124 0.55 -3.62 2.10
N PRO A 125 0.31 -4.44 3.14
CA PRO A 125 -1.03 -4.96 3.43
C PRO A 125 -2.08 -3.89 3.74
N ARG A 126 -1.67 -2.77 4.33
CA ARG A 126 -2.58 -1.72 4.79
C ARG A 126 -2.59 -0.48 3.91
N GLU A 127 -1.45 -0.13 3.35
CA GLU A 127 -1.17 1.15 2.70
C GLU A 127 -0.84 1.03 1.21
N GLY A 128 -0.63 -0.22 0.72
CA GLY A 128 -0.47 -0.46 -0.70
C GLY A 128 -1.79 -0.35 -1.44
N LEU A 129 -1.80 0.39 -2.55
CA LEU A 129 -2.93 0.46 -3.46
C LEU A 129 -2.68 -0.41 -4.68
N PHE A 130 -3.74 -0.94 -5.24
CA PHE A 130 -3.72 -1.65 -6.50
C PHE A 130 -4.65 -0.96 -7.48
N ALA A 131 -4.28 -1.00 -8.76
CA ALA A 131 -5.02 -0.35 -9.81
C ALA A 131 -5.07 -1.21 -11.07
N VAL A 132 -6.05 -0.93 -11.90
CA VAL A 132 -6.18 -1.41 -13.28
C VAL A 132 -5.82 -0.28 -14.24
N VAL A 133 -5.22 -0.62 -15.37
CA VAL A 133 -4.85 0.33 -16.41
C VAL A 133 -6.04 0.62 -17.30
N ARG A 134 -6.49 1.88 -17.36
CA ARG A 134 -7.60 2.35 -18.20
C ARG A 134 -7.12 3.04 -19.47
N GLU A 135 -5.93 3.65 -19.44
CA GLU A 135 -5.25 4.16 -20.64
C GLU A 135 -3.76 3.81 -20.56
N ALA A 136 -3.26 3.22 -21.64
CA ALA A 136 -1.86 2.85 -21.78
C ALA A 136 -0.98 4.08 -21.96
N GLY A 137 0.31 3.97 -21.59
CA GLY A 137 1.29 5.02 -21.79
C GLY A 137 2.59 4.78 -21.06
N GLU A 138 3.58 5.62 -21.28
CA GLU A 138 4.83 5.60 -20.56
C GLU A 138 4.68 6.36 -19.24
N ILE A 139 5.22 5.81 -18.17
CA ILE A 139 5.38 6.45 -16.87
C ILE A 139 6.87 6.72 -16.65
N VAL A 140 7.19 7.93 -16.24
CA VAL A 140 8.57 8.40 -16.01
C VAL A 140 8.68 8.98 -14.60
N VAL A 141 9.83 8.79 -13.96
CA VAL A 141 10.14 9.45 -12.68
C VAL A 141 10.02 10.96 -12.81
N GLY A 142 9.30 11.59 -11.90
CA GLY A 142 8.96 13.02 -11.95
C GLY A 142 7.62 13.33 -12.60
N ASP A 143 6.95 12.36 -13.22
CA ASP A 143 5.60 12.54 -13.75
C ASP A 143 4.65 13.00 -12.65
N VAL A 144 3.80 13.96 -12.99
CA VAL A 144 2.75 14.48 -12.09
C VAL A 144 1.62 13.47 -12.03
N ILE A 145 1.09 13.29 -10.82
CA ILE A 145 -0.09 12.47 -10.56
C ILE A 145 -1.26 13.40 -10.28
N GLU A 146 -2.34 13.27 -11.05
CA GLU A 146 -3.55 14.06 -10.90
C GLU A 146 -4.73 13.15 -10.57
N ILE A 147 -5.56 13.55 -9.60
CA ILE A 147 -6.84 12.88 -9.33
C ILE A 147 -7.85 13.38 -10.35
N VAL A 148 -8.25 12.51 -11.29
CA VAL A 148 -9.24 12.84 -12.33
C VAL A 148 -10.66 12.77 -11.77
N SER A 149 -10.94 11.73 -10.99
CA SER A 149 -12.21 11.53 -10.30
C SER A 149 -12.04 10.74 -9.03
N LEU A 150 -12.90 10.98 -8.05
CA LEU A 150 -13.00 10.11 -6.87
C LEU A 150 -13.97 8.97 -7.17
N GLY A 151 -13.62 7.78 -6.68
CA GLY A 151 -14.46 6.61 -6.79
C GLY A 151 -15.59 6.58 -5.77
N ASP A 152 -16.50 5.64 -5.95
CA ASP A 152 -17.65 5.39 -5.07
C ASP A 152 -17.43 4.20 -4.09
N GLY A 153 -16.23 3.65 -4.07
CA GLY A 153 -15.87 2.45 -3.29
C GLY A 153 -15.91 1.17 -4.10
N THR A 154 -16.22 1.22 -5.40
CA THR A 154 -16.32 0.04 -6.27
C THR A 154 -15.41 0.14 -7.49
N CYS A 155 -15.03 -1.02 -8.04
CA CYS A 155 -14.33 -1.14 -9.33
C CYS A 155 -14.84 -2.43 -10.01
N ASP A 156 -15.17 -2.32 -11.28
CA ASP A 156 -15.75 -3.41 -12.09
C ASP A 156 -14.82 -4.63 -12.24
N ARG A 157 -13.52 -4.44 -12.04
CA ARG A 157 -12.50 -5.49 -12.10
C ARG A 157 -12.23 -6.16 -10.76
N THR A 158 -12.73 -5.63 -9.66
CA THR A 158 -12.44 -6.19 -8.32
C THR A 158 -13.43 -7.31 -8.00
N PRO A 159 -12.97 -8.57 -7.85
CA PRO A 159 -13.84 -9.66 -7.46
C PRO A 159 -14.45 -9.40 -6.06
N ALA A 160 -15.71 -9.77 -5.87
CA ALA A 160 -16.41 -9.62 -4.59
C ALA A 160 -15.67 -10.35 -3.45
N GLU A 161 -15.07 -11.50 -3.74
CA GLU A 161 -14.29 -12.29 -2.80
C GLU A 161 -13.06 -11.51 -2.28
N ALA A 162 -12.38 -10.74 -3.16
CA ALA A 162 -11.21 -9.95 -2.77
C ALA A 162 -11.58 -8.78 -1.85
N ILE A 163 -12.78 -8.22 -2.01
CA ILE A 163 -13.32 -7.19 -1.12
C ILE A 163 -13.65 -7.84 0.24
N ALA A 164 -14.34 -8.97 0.23
CA ALA A 164 -14.74 -9.68 1.44
C ALA A 164 -13.52 -10.17 2.27
N GLU A 165 -12.49 -10.70 1.62
CA GLU A 165 -11.24 -11.09 2.27
C GLU A 165 -10.56 -9.91 2.99
N PHE A 166 -10.47 -8.77 2.32
CA PHE A 166 -9.86 -7.57 2.91
C PHE A 166 -10.68 -7.01 4.08
N GLU A 167 -12.00 -6.98 3.96
CA GLU A 167 -12.89 -6.55 5.05
C GLU A 167 -12.80 -7.48 6.26
N ALA A 168 -12.73 -8.78 6.04
CA ALA A 168 -12.58 -9.77 7.10
C ALA A 168 -11.23 -9.62 7.83
N GLU A 169 -10.12 -9.41 7.11
CA GLU A 169 -8.81 -9.17 7.72
C GLU A 169 -8.78 -7.88 8.52
N LYS A 170 -9.34 -6.81 7.98
CA LYS A 170 -9.44 -5.52 8.67
C LYS A 170 -10.26 -5.61 9.95
N ALA A 171 -11.35 -6.39 9.93
CA ALA A 171 -12.15 -6.68 11.11
C ALA A 171 -11.38 -7.52 12.16
N ALA A 172 -10.61 -8.51 11.71
CA ALA A 172 -9.77 -9.32 12.58
C ALA A 172 -8.65 -8.52 13.25
N GLU A 173 -7.96 -7.65 12.50
CA GLU A 173 -6.95 -6.72 13.06
C GLU A 173 -7.55 -5.76 14.09
N ALA A 174 -8.73 -5.22 13.80
CA ALA A 174 -9.43 -4.35 14.74
C ALA A 174 -9.81 -5.09 16.04
N ALA A 175 -10.27 -6.32 15.93
CA ALA A 175 -10.60 -7.17 17.08
C ALA A 175 -9.36 -7.52 17.93
N GLU A 176 -8.22 -7.83 17.27
CA GLU A 176 -6.95 -8.10 17.95
C GLU A 176 -6.44 -6.88 18.71
N LYS A 177 -6.48 -5.70 18.07
CA LYS A 177 -6.13 -4.42 18.72
C LYS A 177 -7.02 -4.12 19.93
N ALA A 178 -8.32 -4.36 19.81
CA ALA A 178 -9.27 -4.17 20.91
C ALA A 178 -8.98 -5.13 22.07
N ALA A 179 -8.68 -6.40 21.79
CA ALA A 179 -8.32 -7.41 22.79
C ALA A 179 -7.01 -7.07 23.51
N ALA A 180 -6.00 -6.61 22.76
CA ALA A 180 -4.71 -6.16 23.34
C ALA A 180 -4.89 -4.94 24.25
N ALA A 181 -5.71 -3.97 23.87
CA ALA A 181 -6.02 -2.79 24.68
C ALA A 181 -6.76 -3.16 25.97
N ALA A 182 -7.70 -4.13 25.90
CA ALA A 182 -8.43 -4.61 27.07
C ALA A 182 -7.55 -5.37 28.09
N THR A 183 -6.52 -6.07 27.60
CA THR A 183 -5.54 -6.76 28.48
C THR A 183 -4.56 -5.78 29.11
N ALA A 184 -4.10 -4.76 28.39
CA ALA A 184 -3.23 -3.71 28.92
C ALA A 184 -3.92 -2.88 30.02
N GLY A 185 -5.23 -2.61 29.90
CA GLY A 185 -6.01 -1.88 30.90
C GLY A 185 -6.22 -2.63 32.22
N LYS A 186 -6.10 -3.96 32.23
CA LYS A 186 -6.23 -4.78 33.46
C LYS A 186 -4.96 -4.89 34.30
N ALA A 187 -3.80 -4.56 33.75
CA ALA A 187 -2.51 -4.68 34.43
C ALA A 187 -2.19 -3.50 35.38
N CYS A 188 -3.01 -2.47 35.46
CA CYS A 188 -2.78 -1.26 36.25
C CYS A 188 -3.84 -1.07 37.35
N ALA A 189 -4.11 -2.11 38.18
CA ALA A 189 -4.85 -1.92 39.43
C ALA A 189 -3.84 -1.82 40.59
N PRO A 190 -3.84 -0.74 41.41
CA PRO A 190 -2.91 -0.62 42.51
C PRO A 190 -3.25 -1.61 43.61
N ALA A 191 -2.23 -2.37 44.07
CA ALA A 191 -2.34 -3.22 45.22
C ALA A 191 -2.76 -2.39 46.44
N SER A 192 -3.89 -2.72 47.06
CA SER A 192 -4.39 -2.07 48.26
C SER A 192 -3.37 -2.21 49.40
N ALA A 193 -2.97 -1.10 49.99
CA ALA A 193 -2.13 -1.03 51.16
C ALA A 193 -2.80 -1.73 52.36
N ALA A 194 -2.24 -2.86 52.76
CA ALA A 194 -2.60 -3.52 53.98
C ALA A 194 -2.09 -2.69 55.16
N THR A 195 -3.00 -2.07 55.89
CA THR A 195 -2.74 -1.34 57.15
C THR A 195 -2.25 -2.35 58.19
N ARG A 196 -1.00 -2.29 58.57
CA ARG A 196 -0.44 -2.95 59.74
C ARG A 196 -0.86 -2.18 60.99
N SER A 197 -1.85 -2.68 61.73
CA SER A 197 -2.11 -2.24 63.07
C SER A 197 -1.05 -2.80 64.04
N LYS A 198 -0.38 -1.91 64.75
CA LYS A 198 0.46 -2.25 65.93
C LYS A 198 -0.41 -2.47 67.11
N ARG A 199 -0.16 -3.56 67.80
CA ARG A 199 -0.17 -3.68 69.26
C ARG A 199 1.09 -4.37 69.73
#